data_0b089fd00f1cf141374932063626a677
#
_entry.id   0b089fd00f1cf141374932063626a677
#
_cell.length_a   1.000
_cell.length_b   1.000
_cell.length_c   1.000
_cell.angle_alpha   90.00
_cell.angle_beta   90.00
_cell.angle_gamma   90.00
#
_symmetry.space_group_name_H-M   'P 1'
#
loop_
_entity.id
_entity.type
_entity.pdbx_description
1 polymer ?
#
loop_
_entity_poly.entity_id
_entity_poly.type
_entity_poly.pdbx_seq_one_letter_code
_entity_poly.pdbx_strand_id
1 'polypeptide(L)'
;MERVSGRLEKTVKIGYQDVTIERDTTTFQKQTDAYGEYEHRKNTITIQNGLQPLDEANTLLHEILHGVAYINSLTQSGQPLDKEDREEVVINTMTNGLSQVFRDNQWLLPYFKDKFK
;
A
#
# COMPACT_ATOMS: atom_id res chain seq x y z
N MET A 1 -17.42 -8.80 -17.46
CA MET A 1 -17.06 -9.78 -16.80
C MET A 1 -16.72 -9.42 -15.48
N GLU A 2 -16.82 -10.10 -14.68
CA GLU A 2 -16.63 -9.78 -13.50
C GLU A 2 -15.40 -10.19 -13.00
N ARG A 3 -14.85 -9.60 -12.18
CA ARG A 3 -13.71 -9.90 -11.66
C ARG A 3 -13.80 -10.90 -10.67
N VAL A 4 -12.99 -11.78 -10.73
CA VAL A 4 -12.98 -12.77 -9.78
C VAL A 4 -12.41 -12.28 -8.55
N SER A 5 -12.84 -12.68 -7.44
CA SER A 5 -12.26 -12.24 -6.22
C SER A 5 -10.95 -12.94 -6.07
N GLY A 6 -10.12 -12.51 -5.24
CA GLY A 6 -8.85 -13.11 -4.94
C GLY A 6 -7.70 -12.27 -5.41
N ARG A 7 -7.56 -12.02 -6.69
CA ARG A 7 -6.41 -11.31 -7.13
C ARG A 7 -6.76 -10.15 -7.97
N LEU A 8 -5.96 -9.09 -7.87
CA LEU A 8 -6.06 -7.96 -8.77
C LEU A 8 -5.33 -8.27 -10.06
N GLU A 9 -4.51 -9.28 -10.06
CA GLU A 9 -3.74 -9.68 -11.22
C GLU A 9 -2.87 -8.56 -11.72
N LYS A 10 -2.27 -7.83 -10.83
CA LYS A 10 -1.41 -6.74 -11.18
C LYS A 10 -0.16 -6.79 -10.34
N THR A 11 0.89 -6.16 -10.85
CA THR A 11 2.08 -5.96 -10.06
C THR A 11 2.33 -4.46 -9.98
N VAL A 12 3.03 -4.05 -8.95
CA VAL A 12 3.47 -2.67 -8.82
C VAL A 12 4.98 -2.73 -8.59
N LYS A 13 5.72 -1.91 -9.34
CA LYS A 13 7.16 -1.90 -9.18
C LYS A 13 7.50 -0.93 -8.07
N ILE A 14 8.21 -1.40 -7.05
CA ILE A 14 8.66 -0.57 -5.96
C ILE A 14 10.17 -0.73 -5.94
N GLY A 15 10.88 0.36 -6.27
CA GLY A 15 12.30 0.25 -6.49
C GLY A 15 12.56 -0.69 -7.66
N TYR A 16 13.35 -1.71 -7.42
CA TYR A 16 13.64 -2.69 -8.46
C TYR A 16 12.82 -3.96 -8.33
N GLN A 17 11.89 -3.99 -7.37
CA GLN A 17 11.10 -5.18 -7.12
C GLN A 17 9.73 -5.10 -7.78
N ASP A 18 9.30 -6.21 -8.35
CA ASP A 18 7.93 -6.32 -8.86
C ASP A 18 7.10 -6.99 -7.78
N VAL A 19 6.22 -6.21 -7.19
CA VAL A 19 5.41 -6.67 -6.06
C VAL A 19 4.04 -7.08 -6.56
N THR A 20 3.63 -8.30 -6.25
CA THR A 20 2.34 -8.82 -6.69
C THR A 20 1.24 -8.31 -5.76
N ILE A 21 0.13 -7.86 -6.33
CA ILE A 21 -1.01 -7.40 -5.56
C ILE A 21 -2.10 -8.45 -5.65
N GLU A 22 -2.57 -8.94 -4.50
CA GLU A 22 -3.59 -9.96 -4.44
C GLU A 22 -4.71 -9.54 -3.52
N ARG A 23 -5.91 -10.01 -3.80
CA ARG A 23 -7.02 -9.87 -2.88
C ARG A 23 -7.22 -11.20 -2.19
N ASP A 24 -7.63 -11.15 -0.94
CA ASP A 24 -7.80 -12.35 -0.15
C ASP A 24 -9.10 -12.25 0.61
N THR A 25 -9.80 -13.36 0.73
CA THR A 25 -11.03 -13.40 1.51
C THR A 25 -10.75 -13.47 3.00
N THR A 26 -9.51 -13.76 3.37
CA THR A 26 -9.15 -13.81 4.78
C THR A 26 -9.28 -12.41 5.37
N THR A 27 -9.83 -12.35 6.55
CA THR A 27 -9.96 -11.07 7.20
C THR A 27 -8.77 -10.82 8.07
N PHE A 28 -8.22 -9.62 7.98
CA PHE A 28 -7.08 -9.23 8.79
C PHE A 28 -7.55 -8.58 10.09
N GLN A 29 -8.83 -8.29 10.20
CA GLN A 29 -9.35 -7.62 11.39
C GLN A 29 -9.14 -8.40 12.67
N LYS A 30 -9.17 -9.70 12.56
CA LYS A 30 -9.00 -10.51 13.75
C LYS A 30 -7.65 -10.33 14.39
N GLN A 31 -6.66 -10.03 13.59
CA GLN A 31 -5.30 -9.97 14.09
C GLN A 31 -4.84 -8.57 14.38
N THR A 32 -5.05 -7.66 13.48
CA THR A 32 -4.45 -6.36 13.59
C THR A 32 -5.38 -5.21 13.29
N ASP A 33 -6.62 -5.51 12.99
CA ASP A 33 -7.58 -4.46 12.62
C ASP A 33 -7.15 -3.78 11.33
N ALA A 34 -6.35 -4.44 10.54
CA ALA A 34 -5.88 -3.90 9.27
C ALA A 34 -6.62 -4.55 8.13
N TYR A 35 -6.57 -3.93 6.96
CA TYR A 35 -7.20 -4.46 5.77
C TYR A 35 -6.21 -5.00 4.77
N GLY A 36 -4.94 -4.96 5.05
CA GLY A 36 -3.95 -5.44 4.11
C GLY A 36 -2.61 -5.69 4.76
N GLU A 37 -1.68 -6.17 3.96
CA GLU A 37 -0.38 -6.55 4.45
C GLU A 37 0.64 -6.51 3.35
N TYR A 38 1.85 -6.02 3.63
CA TYR A 38 2.97 -6.07 2.71
C TYR A 38 3.98 -7.05 3.28
N GLU A 39 4.37 -8.05 2.47
CA GLU A 39 5.38 -9.00 2.88
C GLU A 39 6.56 -8.92 1.95
N HIS A 40 7.67 -8.37 2.41
CA HIS A 40 8.82 -8.17 1.54
C HIS A 40 9.48 -9.48 1.13
N ARG A 41 9.41 -10.50 1.96
CA ARG A 41 10.02 -11.79 1.61
C ARG A 41 9.34 -12.44 0.42
N LYS A 42 8.05 -12.18 0.25
CA LYS A 42 7.29 -12.75 -0.85
C LYS A 42 7.04 -11.76 -1.95
N ASN A 43 7.47 -10.53 -1.79
CA ASN A 43 7.19 -9.44 -2.71
C ASN A 43 5.70 -9.40 -3.03
N THR A 44 4.88 -9.37 -2.00
CA THR A 44 3.44 -9.46 -2.17
C THR A 44 2.73 -8.45 -1.27
N ILE A 45 1.71 -7.82 -1.83
CA ILE A 45 0.77 -7.01 -1.08
C ILE A 45 -0.56 -7.75 -1.14
N THR A 46 -1.14 -8.03 0.01
CA THR A 46 -2.43 -8.70 0.10
C THR A 46 -3.44 -7.71 0.63
N ILE A 47 -4.60 -7.60 -0.03
CA ILE A 47 -5.66 -6.69 0.38
C ILE A 47 -6.91 -7.50 0.64
N GLN A 48 -7.61 -7.19 1.71
CA GLN A 48 -8.84 -7.87 2.04
C GLN A 48 -9.86 -7.66 0.93
N ASN A 49 -10.51 -8.74 0.54
CA ASN A 49 -11.50 -8.68 -0.53
C ASN A 49 -12.77 -7.98 -0.02
N GLY A 50 -13.48 -7.32 -0.92
CA GLY A 50 -14.79 -6.75 -0.59
C GLY A 50 -14.78 -5.39 0.05
N LEU A 51 -13.66 -4.71 0.07
CA LEU A 51 -13.62 -3.37 0.64
C LEU A 51 -14.31 -2.37 -0.28
N GLN A 52 -14.80 -1.29 0.31
CA GLN A 52 -15.33 -0.19 -0.48
C GLN A 52 -14.18 0.43 -1.28
N PRO A 53 -14.46 1.04 -2.42
CA PRO A 53 -13.38 1.55 -3.28
C PRO A 53 -12.40 2.48 -2.59
N LEU A 54 -12.88 3.36 -1.74
CA LEU A 54 -11.99 4.29 -1.05
C LEU A 54 -11.11 3.54 -0.06
N ASP A 55 -11.67 2.58 0.65
CA ASP A 55 -10.90 1.79 1.60
C ASP A 55 -9.88 0.92 0.88
N GLU A 56 -10.25 0.38 -0.27
CA GLU A 56 -9.32 -0.44 -1.02
C GLU A 56 -8.14 0.41 -1.52
N ALA A 57 -8.42 1.59 -2.05
CA ALA A 57 -7.37 2.45 -2.55
C ALA A 57 -6.45 2.91 -1.41
N ASN A 58 -7.04 3.27 -0.28
CA ASN A 58 -6.26 3.72 0.86
C ASN A 58 -5.37 2.58 1.38
N THR A 59 -5.92 1.37 1.43
CA THR A 59 -5.16 0.21 1.88
C THR A 59 -4.00 -0.09 0.94
N LEU A 60 -4.25 -0.02 -0.36
CA LEU A 60 -3.19 -0.28 -1.33
C LEU A 60 -2.08 0.75 -1.18
N LEU A 61 -2.42 2.02 -1.07
CA LEU A 61 -1.41 3.06 -0.90
C LEU A 61 -0.60 2.83 0.39
N HIS A 62 -1.29 2.46 1.47
CA HIS A 62 -0.65 2.19 2.75
C HIS A 62 0.41 1.09 2.60
N GLU A 63 0.05 0.01 1.92
CA GLU A 63 1.00 -1.10 1.78
C GLU A 63 2.13 -0.75 0.81
N ILE A 64 1.84 0.03 -0.22
CA ILE A 64 2.89 0.49 -1.12
C ILE A 64 3.90 1.35 -0.34
N LEU A 65 3.42 2.20 0.56
CA LEU A 65 4.32 3.04 1.34
C LEU A 65 5.19 2.23 2.30
N HIS A 66 4.65 1.14 2.86
CA HIS A 66 5.50 0.22 3.61
C HIS A 66 6.61 -0.33 2.72
N GLY A 67 6.27 -0.69 1.49
CA GLY A 67 7.26 -1.19 0.54
C GLY A 67 8.30 -0.16 0.19
N VAL A 68 7.88 1.09 0.01
CA VAL A 68 8.81 2.19 -0.29
C VAL A 68 9.76 2.38 0.88
N ALA A 69 9.25 2.35 2.11
CA ALA A 69 10.08 2.50 3.29
C ALA A 69 11.10 1.37 3.37
N TYR A 70 10.67 0.14 3.09
CA TYR A 70 11.56 -1.01 3.16
C TYR A 70 12.66 -0.92 2.09
N ILE A 71 12.29 -0.62 0.85
CA ILE A 71 13.24 -0.56 -0.25
C ILE A 71 14.27 0.54 -0.03
N ASN A 72 13.89 1.61 0.63
CA ASN A 72 14.80 2.70 0.90
C ASN A 72 15.53 2.56 2.23
N SER A 73 15.45 1.38 2.82
CA SER A 73 16.18 1.03 4.05
C SER A 73 15.77 1.83 5.29
N LEU A 74 14.60 2.44 5.26
CA LEU A 74 14.17 3.24 6.41
C LEU A 74 13.83 2.37 7.62
N THR A 75 13.57 1.09 7.41
CA THR A 75 13.16 0.20 8.48
C THR A 75 14.31 -0.62 9.05
N GLN A 76 15.52 -0.42 8.54
CA GLN A 76 16.66 -1.18 9.05
C GLN A 76 17.10 -0.65 10.41
N SER A 77 17.83 -1.47 11.13
CA SER A 77 18.28 -1.12 12.45
C SER A 77 19.02 0.21 12.45
N GLY A 78 18.66 1.09 13.36
CA GLY A 78 19.29 2.39 13.46
C GLY A 78 18.69 3.45 12.55
N GLN A 79 17.74 3.07 11.69
CA GLN A 79 17.11 4.04 10.79
C GLN A 79 15.82 4.58 11.41
N PRO A 80 15.29 5.69 10.86
CA PRO A 80 14.15 6.37 11.50
C PRO A 80 12.92 5.51 11.75
N LEU A 81 12.67 4.51 10.91
CA LEU A 81 11.48 3.67 11.05
C LEU A 81 11.84 2.26 11.44
N ASP A 82 12.89 2.08 12.23
CA ASP A 82 13.33 0.75 12.63
C ASP A 82 12.42 0.13 13.68
N LYS A 83 11.53 0.92 14.31
CA LYS A 83 10.57 0.39 15.26
C LYS A 83 9.22 0.30 14.58
N GLU A 84 8.57 -0.84 14.72
CA GLU A 84 7.32 -1.11 14.06
C GLU A 84 6.23 -0.09 14.36
N ASP A 85 6.14 0.34 15.61
CA ASP A 85 5.12 1.31 15.98
C ASP A 85 5.38 2.67 15.36
N ARG A 86 6.64 3.06 15.19
CA ARG A 86 6.95 4.32 14.54
C ARG A 86 6.65 4.25 13.05
N GLU A 87 6.99 3.13 12.45
CA GLU A 87 6.70 2.93 11.03
C GLU A 87 5.20 3.05 10.79
N GLU A 88 4.38 2.41 11.62
CA GLU A 88 2.94 2.46 11.44
C GLU A 88 2.38 3.86 11.57
N VAL A 89 2.86 4.63 12.51
CA VAL A 89 2.39 6.00 12.67
C VAL A 89 2.71 6.84 11.44
N VAL A 90 3.94 6.73 10.96
CA VAL A 90 4.35 7.53 9.80
C VAL A 90 3.58 7.09 8.55
N ILE A 91 3.49 5.78 8.32
CA ILE A 91 2.81 5.27 7.12
C ILE A 91 1.32 5.62 7.17
N ASN A 92 0.67 5.47 8.32
CA ASN A 92 -0.74 5.83 8.44
C ASN A 92 -0.95 7.30 8.16
N THR A 93 -0.12 8.15 8.74
CA THR A 93 -0.26 9.59 8.57
C THR A 93 -0.04 9.99 7.12
N MET A 94 0.99 9.44 6.50
CA MET A 94 1.29 9.78 5.11
C MET A 94 0.19 9.25 4.18
N THR A 95 -0.30 8.04 4.44
CA THR A 95 -1.34 7.46 3.61
C THR A 95 -2.60 8.31 3.64
N ASN A 96 -3.03 8.67 4.84
CA ASN A 96 -4.25 9.43 4.98
C ASN A 96 -4.12 10.82 4.38
N GLY A 97 -2.97 11.45 4.61
CA GLY A 97 -2.73 12.78 4.07
C GLY A 97 -2.66 12.79 2.55
N LEU A 98 -1.94 11.81 1.97
CA LEU A 98 -1.82 11.75 0.52
C LEU A 98 -3.16 11.39 -0.13
N SER A 99 -3.93 10.49 0.49
CA SER A 99 -5.24 10.14 -0.04
C SER A 99 -6.14 11.37 -0.12
N GLN A 100 -6.08 12.22 0.91
CA GLN A 100 -6.86 13.43 0.91
C GLN A 100 -6.40 14.39 -0.17
N VAL A 101 -5.09 14.56 -0.31
CA VAL A 101 -4.54 15.47 -1.31
C VAL A 101 -4.97 15.04 -2.71
N PHE A 102 -4.85 13.74 -2.99
CA PHE A 102 -5.20 13.24 -4.33
C PHE A 102 -6.70 13.33 -4.57
N ARG A 103 -7.50 13.05 -3.55
CA ARG A 103 -8.95 13.11 -3.70
C ARG A 103 -9.44 14.53 -3.93
N ASP A 104 -8.85 15.47 -3.21
CA ASP A 104 -9.30 16.86 -3.28
C ASP A 104 -8.66 17.64 -4.42
N ASN A 105 -7.71 17.07 -5.11
CA ASN A 105 -7.02 17.73 -6.21
C ASN A 105 -6.96 16.79 -7.39
N GLN A 106 -8.08 16.69 -8.11
CA GLN A 106 -8.22 15.69 -9.16
C GLN A 106 -7.23 15.85 -10.31
N TRP A 107 -6.66 17.03 -10.49
CA TRP A 107 -5.69 17.29 -11.55
C TRP A 107 -4.29 16.78 -11.24
N LEU A 108 -4.04 16.47 -9.97
CA LEU A 108 -2.66 16.26 -9.51
C LEU A 108 -2.05 14.95 -10.00
N LEU A 109 -2.76 13.85 -9.86
CA LEU A 109 -2.23 12.56 -10.32
C LEU A 109 -2.02 12.54 -11.84
N PRO A 110 -2.96 13.04 -12.66
CA PRO A 110 -2.71 13.13 -14.10
C PRO A 110 -1.51 14.02 -14.42
N TYR A 111 -1.32 15.09 -13.66
CA TYR A 111 -0.17 15.98 -13.85
C TYR A 111 1.14 15.19 -13.60
N PHE A 112 1.22 14.48 -12.49
CA PHE A 112 2.41 13.70 -12.19
C PHE A 112 2.64 12.64 -13.25
N LYS A 113 1.58 11.96 -13.65
CA LYS A 113 1.69 10.92 -14.65
C LYS A 113 2.30 11.46 -15.94
N ASP A 114 1.87 12.65 -16.34
CA ASP A 114 2.38 13.27 -17.54
C ASP A 114 3.85 13.68 -17.41
N LYS A 115 4.23 14.20 -16.25
CA LYS A 115 5.57 14.73 -16.05
C LYS A 115 6.62 13.69 -15.71
N PHE A 116 6.21 12.56 -15.17
CA PHE A 116 7.15 11.52 -14.77
C PHE A 116 7.52 10.56 -15.91
N LYS A 117 7.38 10.98 -17.10
CA LYS A 117 7.72 10.12 -18.24
C LYS A 117 9.22 9.92 -18.37
#